data_6e323dc595bfcccb856dfe1229243958
#
_entry.id   6e323dc595bfcccb856dfe1229243958
#
_cell.length_a   1.000
_cell.length_b   1.000
_cell.length_c   1.000
_cell.angle_alpha   90.00
_cell.angle_beta   90.00
_cell.angle_gamma   90.00
#
_symmetry.space_group_name_H-M   'P 1'
#
loop_
_entity.id
_entity.type
_entity.pdbx_description
1 polymer ?
#
loop_
_entity_poly.entity_id
_entity_poly.type
_entity_poly.pdbx_seq_one_letter_code
_entity_poly.pdbx_strand_id
1 'polypeptide(L)'
;MLALVPVALWAQFAPAQDKPGTTAMHADSSAFVAWATGCTVERGPMRIDKPENGLASYGEETLAIGVPGGTFDVVSLGDGGTATLTFVSPIYNGKGPDFAVFENGFANAVNPDTWALELAFVEVSSDGVNFFRFPAVTNVQTDEQLGNAGSIDPAQLHNFASKYGAFYGTPFDLDEVEDNELLDKNRVTHVRLVDVVGNIDPEYANYDSKGHVINDPWPTGFNSSGMDLDAVGVIHDLAHYDVPENETIAVAVYPNPAKDRMTVKAENLQSVEVYNLVGQLVMTSALPIVDMSDLNQGIYFVRVTAEGKTITKRVVKQ
;
A
#
# COMPACT_ATOMS: atom_id res chain seq x y z
N MET A 1 8.89 -49.94 10.67
CA MET A 1 8.76 -48.59 11.25
C MET A 1 9.07 -47.60 10.14
N LEU A 2 8.05 -47.02 9.50
CA LEU A 2 8.27 -45.91 8.55
C LEU A 2 8.49 -44.65 9.40
N ALA A 3 9.65 -44.02 9.27
CA ALA A 3 9.90 -42.72 9.84
C ALA A 3 9.13 -41.69 9.01
N LEU A 4 8.11 -41.06 9.61
CA LEU A 4 7.51 -39.84 9.09
C LEU A 4 8.56 -38.73 9.20
N VAL A 5 9.16 -38.35 8.08
CA VAL A 5 9.93 -37.12 7.98
C VAL A 5 8.90 -35.97 8.11
N PRO A 6 9.02 -35.06 9.05
CA PRO A 6 8.14 -33.90 9.10
C PRO A 6 8.43 -33.05 7.83
N VAL A 7 7.48 -32.98 6.92
CA VAL A 7 7.47 -31.96 5.88
C VAL A 7 7.23 -30.65 6.61
N ALA A 8 8.25 -29.79 6.70
CA ALA A 8 8.08 -28.44 7.14
C ALA A 8 7.12 -27.76 6.16
N LEU A 9 5.89 -27.53 6.56
CA LEU A 9 4.96 -26.66 5.85
C LEU A 9 5.49 -25.24 6.05
N TRP A 10 6.25 -24.73 5.08
CA TRP A 10 6.57 -23.31 5.01
C TRP A 10 5.26 -22.54 4.87
N ALA A 11 5.13 -21.42 5.57
CA ALA A 11 3.97 -20.55 5.42
C ALA A 11 3.90 -20.11 3.97
N GLN A 12 2.82 -20.44 3.31
CA GLN A 12 2.58 -20.07 1.91
C GLN A 12 1.99 -18.65 1.93
N PHE A 13 2.62 -17.73 1.18
CA PHE A 13 2.12 -16.37 1.00
C PHE A 13 0.99 -16.33 -0.05
N ALA A 14 0.44 -15.15 -0.32
CA ALA A 14 -0.60 -14.99 -1.34
C ALA A 14 -0.15 -15.54 -2.70
N PRO A 15 -1.01 -16.32 -3.40
CA PRO A 15 -0.66 -16.96 -4.66
C PRO A 15 -0.70 -16.00 -5.85
N ALA A 16 -0.41 -16.49 -7.06
CA ALA A 16 -0.46 -15.74 -8.31
C ALA A 16 -1.79 -15.01 -8.54
N GLN A 17 -1.78 -13.99 -9.41
CA GLN A 17 -2.89 -13.05 -9.63
C GLN A 17 -4.22 -13.68 -10.07
N ASP A 18 -4.22 -14.84 -10.67
CA ASP A 18 -5.41 -15.55 -11.15
C ASP A 18 -5.93 -16.62 -10.17
N LYS A 19 -5.33 -16.72 -8.98
CA LYS A 19 -5.69 -17.74 -7.99
C LYS A 19 -6.53 -17.17 -6.84
N PRO A 20 -7.43 -17.99 -6.27
CA PRO A 20 -8.17 -17.59 -5.07
C PRO A 20 -7.22 -17.24 -3.91
N GLY A 21 -7.45 -16.11 -3.24
CA GLY A 21 -6.62 -15.63 -2.13
C GLY A 21 -5.42 -14.78 -2.57
N THR A 22 -5.30 -14.47 -3.86
CA THR A 22 -4.31 -13.50 -4.33
C THR A 22 -4.53 -12.11 -3.72
N THR A 23 -3.44 -11.37 -3.56
CA THR A 23 -3.45 -9.94 -3.20
C THR A 23 -3.11 -9.05 -4.39
N ALA A 24 -2.92 -9.63 -5.59
CA ALA A 24 -2.61 -8.88 -6.81
C ALA A 24 -3.69 -7.85 -7.13
N MET A 25 -3.28 -6.66 -7.52
CA MET A 25 -4.16 -5.55 -7.86
C MET A 25 -4.05 -5.21 -9.34
N HIS A 26 -5.13 -5.42 -10.11
CA HIS A 26 -5.13 -5.06 -11.53
C HIS A 26 -5.02 -3.54 -11.70
N ALA A 27 -4.30 -3.07 -12.71
CA ALA A 27 -4.09 -1.64 -12.99
C ALA A 27 -5.38 -0.82 -13.13
N ASP A 28 -6.47 -1.43 -13.63
CA ASP A 28 -7.79 -0.79 -13.75
C ASP A 28 -8.59 -0.78 -12.43
N SER A 29 -7.99 -1.20 -11.31
CA SER A 29 -8.69 -1.18 -10.01
C SER A 29 -9.06 0.25 -9.63
N SER A 30 -10.31 0.47 -9.26
CA SER A 30 -10.80 1.75 -8.73
C SER A 30 -10.18 2.13 -7.37
N ALA A 31 -9.39 1.26 -6.76
CA ALA A 31 -8.64 1.56 -5.56
C ALA A 31 -7.48 2.53 -5.81
N PHE A 32 -6.95 2.59 -7.03
CA PHE A 32 -5.89 3.54 -7.36
C PHE A 32 -6.45 4.94 -7.55
N VAL A 33 -6.02 5.88 -6.71
CA VAL A 33 -6.43 7.29 -6.73
C VAL A 33 -5.40 8.20 -7.42
N ALA A 34 -4.15 7.76 -7.50
CA ALA A 34 -3.04 8.48 -8.13
C ALA A 34 -1.94 7.50 -8.59
N TRP A 35 -0.96 8.04 -9.30
CA TRP A 35 0.22 7.33 -9.82
C TRP A 35 1.47 8.16 -9.59
N ALA A 36 2.64 7.53 -9.60
CA ALA A 36 3.91 8.23 -9.57
C ALA A 36 4.00 9.28 -10.67
N THR A 37 4.57 10.44 -10.36
CA THR A 37 4.72 11.59 -11.28
C THR A 37 6.16 11.99 -11.54
N GLY A 38 7.10 11.39 -10.82
CA GLY A 38 8.53 11.52 -11.06
C GLY A 38 9.24 10.21 -10.78
N CYS A 39 10.29 9.94 -11.54
CA CYS A 39 11.16 8.78 -11.36
C CYS A 39 12.61 9.23 -11.62
N THR A 40 13.54 8.75 -10.80
CA THR A 40 14.99 8.88 -11.01
C THR A 40 15.60 7.49 -10.87
N VAL A 41 16.39 7.06 -11.86
CA VAL A 41 16.99 5.72 -11.91
C VAL A 41 18.51 5.82 -11.80
N GLU A 42 19.06 5.07 -10.87
CA GLU A 42 20.51 4.80 -10.80
C GLU A 42 20.74 3.37 -11.29
N ARG A 43 21.22 3.26 -12.53
CA ARG A 43 21.39 1.97 -13.20
C ARG A 43 22.52 1.15 -12.59
N GLY A 44 22.24 -0.11 -12.29
CA GLY A 44 23.23 -1.12 -12.00
C GLY A 44 23.88 -1.72 -13.25
N PRO A 45 24.95 -2.52 -13.11
CA PRO A 45 25.54 -3.24 -14.23
C PRO A 45 24.57 -4.28 -14.81
N MET A 46 24.74 -4.60 -16.09
CA MET A 46 24.02 -5.72 -16.71
C MET A 46 24.38 -7.06 -16.04
N ARG A 47 25.56 -7.14 -15.45
CA ARG A 47 26.04 -8.28 -14.66
C ARG A 47 27.00 -7.78 -13.59
N ILE A 48 26.67 -7.98 -12.34
CA ILE A 48 27.50 -7.52 -11.20
C ILE A 48 28.86 -8.23 -11.14
N ASP A 49 28.94 -9.49 -11.60
CA ASP A 49 30.16 -10.29 -11.68
C ASP A 49 31.05 -9.92 -12.88
N LYS A 50 30.53 -9.09 -13.81
CA LYS A 50 31.22 -8.61 -15.03
C LYS A 50 30.84 -7.15 -15.33
N PRO A 51 31.17 -6.21 -14.46
CA PRO A 51 30.74 -4.81 -14.61
C PRO A 51 31.31 -4.13 -15.85
N GLU A 52 32.37 -4.68 -16.44
CA GLU A 52 32.93 -4.23 -17.71
C GLU A 52 31.98 -4.40 -18.90
N ASN A 53 30.92 -5.20 -18.76
CA ASN A 53 29.87 -5.33 -19.79
C ASN A 53 29.00 -4.08 -19.90
N GLY A 54 29.08 -3.16 -18.96
CA GLY A 54 28.33 -1.91 -18.93
C GLY A 54 27.06 -1.99 -18.06
N LEU A 55 26.32 -0.89 -18.02
CA LEU A 55 25.10 -0.75 -17.23
C LEU A 55 23.87 -1.21 -18.02
N ALA A 56 22.81 -1.59 -17.32
CA ALA A 56 21.49 -1.76 -17.91
C ALA A 56 21.05 -0.44 -18.60
N SER A 57 20.31 -0.53 -19.68
CA SER A 57 19.99 0.65 -20.48
C SER A 57 18.63 0.58 -21.18
N TYR A 58 17.80 -0.41 -20.87
CA TYR A 58 16.48 -0.50 -21.47
C TYR A 58 15.50 0.48 -20.81
N GLY A 59 14.71 1.16 -21.64
CA GLY A 59 13.68 2.10 -21.22
C GLY A 59 14.21 3.40 -20.63
N GLU A 60 13.35 4.38 -20.56
CA GLU A 60 13.61 5.69 -19.96
C GLU A 60 12.80 5.85 -18.67
N GLU A 61 13.26 6.66 -17.73
CA GLU A 61 12.62 6.92 -16.44
C GLU A 61 11.13 7.32 -16.55
N THR A 62 10.77 7.97 -17.65
CA THR A 62 9.41 8.41 -17.95
C THR A 62 8.43 7.26 -18.17
N LEU A 63 8.91 6.04 -18.47
CA LEU A 63 8.05 4.85 -18.61
C LEU A 63 7.53 4.36 -17.27
N ALA A 64 8.19 4.69 -16.15
CA ALA A 64 7.74 4.36 -14.81
C ALA A 64 6.77 5.42 -14.19
N ILE A 65 6.27 6.36 -15.00
CA ILE A 65 5.41 7.46 -14.56
C ILE A 65 4.00 7.28 -15.12
N GLY A 66 2.99 7.43 -14.25
CA GLY A 66 1.60 7.26 -14.64
C GLY A 66 1.12 5.82 -14.54
N VAL A 67 0.10 5.47 -15.31
CA VAL A 67 -0.50 4.13 -15.35
C VAL A 67 0.45 3.13 -16.03
N PRO A 68 0.42 1.83 -15.66
CA PRO A 68 1.26 0.84 -16.31
C PRO A 68 1.04 0.81 -17.83
N GLY A 69 2.15 0.84 -18.59
CA GLY A 69 2.15 0.77 -20.06
C GLY A 69 2.15 -0.66 -20.58
N GLY A 70 2.53 -1.62 -19.74
CA GLY A 70 2.57 -3.05 -20.04
C GLY A 70 3.96 -3.59 -20.35
N THR A 71 4.02 -4.79 -20.88
CA THR A 71 5.21 -5.65 -20.93
C THR A 71 6.51 -4.99 -21.47
N PHE A 72 6.41 -3.99 -22.33
CA PHE A 72 7.59 -3.38 -22.98
C PHE A 72 7.79 -1.90 -22.61
N ASP A 73 6.83 -1.30 -21.91
CA ASP A 73 6.91 0.11 -21.49
C ASP A 73 7.46 0.22 -20.07
N VAL A 74 8.66 -0.31 -19.86
CA VAL A 74 9.31 -0.46 -18.55
C VAL A 74 10.69 0.17 -18.54
N VAL A 75 11.24 0.38 -17.36
CA VAL A 75 12.61 0.82 -17.16
C VAL A 75 13.37 -0.21 -16.34
N SER A 76 14.44 -0.77 -16.93
CA SER A 76 15.27 -1.81 -16.31
C SER A 76 16.30 -1.22 -15.36
N LEU A 77 16.43 -1.79 -14.17
CA LEU A 77 17.30 -1.24 -13.13
C LEU A 77 18.76 -1.71 -13.24
N GLY A 78 19.00 -2.94 -13.71
CA GLY A 78 20.31 -3.60 -13.65
C GLY A 78 20.62 -4.13 -12.25
N ASP A 79 21.62 -5.02 -12.15
CA ASP A 79 21.98 -5.69 -10.89
C ASP A 79 22.29 -4.66 -9.79
N GLY A 80 21.47 -4.65 -8.73
CA GLY A 80 21.59 -3.71 -7.61
C GLY A 80 21.26 -2.25 -7.94
N GLY A 81 20.68 -1.97 -9.11
CA GLY A 81 20.21 -0.64 -9.48
C GLY A 81 19.03 -0.17 -8.67
N THR A 82 18.74 1.11 -8.72
CA THR A 82 17.63 1.70 -7.93
C THR A 82 16.74 2.60 -8.77
N ALA A 83 15.46 2.66 -8.43
CA ALA A 83 14.50 3.65 -8.90
C ALA A 83 13.84 4.35 -7.73
N THR A 84 13.86 5.69 -7.72
CA THR A 84 13.19 6.51 -6.72
C THR A 84 12.05 7.28 -7.34
N LEU A 85 10.83 7.01 -6.86
CA LEU A 85 9.60 7.60 -7.37
C LEU A 85 9.06 8.66 -6.43
N THR A 86 8.42 9.68 -7.01
CA THR A 86 7.78 10.79 -6.29
C THR A 86 6.34 10.98 -6.75
N PHE A 87 5.54 11.64 -5.91
CA PHE A 87 4.10 11.78 -6.07
C PHE A 87 3.68 13.24 -5.91
N VAL A 88 2.57 13.66 -6.53
CA VAL A 88 2.01 15.01 -6.33
C VAL A 88 1.58 15.22 -4.89
N SER A 89 0.96 14.19 -4.29
CA SER A 89 0.53 14.19 -2.90
C SER A 89 1.20 13.05 -2.14
N PRO A 90 1.65 13.28 -0.90
CA PRO A 90 2.23 12.21 -0.09
C PRO A 90 1.25 11.05 0.13
N ILE A 91 1.77 9.84 0.11
CA ILE A 91 1.06 8.62 0.53
C ILE A 91 0.93 8.66 2.06
N TYR A 92 -0.21 8.21 2.60
CA TYR A 92 -0.39 8.03 4.03
C TYR A 92 -0.80 6.59 4.36
N ASN A 93 -0.53 6.18 5.61
CA ASN A 93 -0.90 4.88 6.14
C ASN A 93 -2.43 4.82 6.38
N GLY A 94 -3.14 4.22 5.43
CA GLY A 94 -4.58 4.00 5.48
C GLY A 94 -4.92 2.61 6.04
N LYS A 95 -6.09 2.11 5.72
CA LYS A 95 -6.48 0.75 6.12
C LYS A 95 -6.15 -0.24 5.00
N GLY A 96 -5.20 -1.15 5.25
CA GLY A 96 -4.72 -2.11 4.27
C GLY A 96 -3.71 -1.48 3.31
N PRO A 97 -3.51 -2.01 2.10
CA PRO A 97 -2.46 -1.53 1.21
C PRO A 97 -2.56 -0.05 0.86
N ASP A 98 -1.43 0.66 0.86
CA ASP A 98 -1.36 2.10 0.59
C ASP A 98 -0.89 2.43 -0.81
N PHE A 99 -0.13 1.53 -1.44
CA PHE A 99 0.31 1.63 -2.82
C PHE A 99 0.60 0.24 -3.40
N ALA A 100 0.81 0.16 -4.72
CA ALA A 100 1.23 -1.06 -5.38
C ALA A 100 2.30 -0.78 -6.44
N VAL A 101 3.25 -1.70 -6.59
CA VAL A 101 4.32 -1.66 -7.58
C VAL A 101 4.03 -2.63 -8.72
N PHE A 102 4.21 -2.16 -9.96
CA PHE A 102 3.98 -2.91 -11.19
C PHE A 102 5.30 -3.22 -11.89
N GLU A 103 5.36 -4.41 -12.46
CA GLU A 103 6.49 -4.96 -13.20
C GLU A 103 5.94 -5.76 -14.39
N ASN A 104 6.79 -6.16 -15.32
CA ASN A 104 6.38 -6.79 -16.58
C ASN A 104 6.41 -8.33 -16.55
N GLY A 105 6.49 -8.99 -15.41
CA GLY A 105 6.55 -10.43 -15.25
C GLY A 105 5.54 -11.21 -16.10
N PHE A 106 5.91 -12.39 -16.51
CA PHE A 106 5.09 -13.23 -17.37
C PHE A 106 5.06 -14.69 -16.92
N ALA A 107 3.92 -15.35 -17.20
CA ALA A 107 3.71 -16.74 -16.83
C ALA A 107 4.69 -17.68 -17.57
N ASN A 108 5.19 -18.68 -16.86
CA ASN A 108 5.97 -19.73 -17.48
C ASN A 108 5.07 -20.61 -18.37
N ALA A 109 5.42 -20.76 -19.64
CA ALA A 109 4.62 -21.50 -20.62
C ALA A 109 4.53 -23.02 -20.31
N VAL A 110 5.48 -23.58 -19.55
CA VAL A 110 5.53 -25.00 -19.20
C VAL A 110 4.89 -25.28 -17.84
N ASN A 111 5.12 -24.38 -16.88
CA ASN A 111 4.52 -24.47 -15.54
C ASN A 111 3.74 -23.18 -15.25
N PRO A 112 2.42 -23.15 -15.49
CA PRO A 112 1.61 -21.94 -15.36
C PRO A 112 1.43 -21.46 -13.91
N ASP A 113 1.87 -22.21 -12.91
CA ASP A 113 1.86 -21.78 -11.51
C ASP A 113 3.13 -21.01 -11.13
N THR A 114 4.09 -20.88 -12.06
CA THR A 114 5.33 -20.11 -11.87
C THR A 114 5.46 -19.00 -12.89
N TRP A 115 6.19 -17.93 -12.53
CA TRP A 115 6.31 -16.71 -13.29
C TRP A 115 7.78 -16.31 -13.41
N ALA A 116 8.17 -15.79 -14.56
CA ALA A 116 9.44 -15.08 -14.70
C ALA A 116 9.28 -13.73 -14.00
N LEU A 117 9.96 -13.58 -12.89
CA LEU A 117 9.90 -12.41 -12.00
C LEU A 117 11.32 -11.97 -11.69
N GLU A 118 11.62 -10.69 -11.79
CA GLU A 118 12.88 -10.09 -11.38
C GLU A 118 12.63 -9.24 -10.13
N LEU A 119 13.16 -9.71 -8.98
CA LEU A 119 12.74 -9.20 -7.68
C LEU A 119 13.39 -7.83 -7.37
N ALA A 120 12.67 -7.00 -6.62
CA ALA A 120 13.25 -5.82 -6.01
C ALA A 120 12.72 -5.61 -4.59
N PHE A 121 13.58 -5.07 -3.72
CA PHE A 121 13.17 -4.54 -2.42
C PHE A 121 12.43 -3.24 -2.61
N VAL A 122 11.51 -2.97 -1.70
CA VAL A 122 10.76 -1.72 -1.64
C VAL A 122 11.09 -0.97 -0.36
N GLU A 123 11.37 0.30 -0.50
CA GLU A 123 11.70 1.21 0.60
C GLU A 123 10.85 2.48 0.49
N VAL A 124 10.55 3.08 1.63
CA VAL A 124 9.78 4.32 1.70
C VAL A 124 10.50 5.39 2.50
N SER A 125 10.23 6.64 2.16
CA SER A 125 10.82 7.80 2.85
C SER A 125 9.82 8.95 2.94
N SER A 126 9.86 9.68 4.04
CA SER A 126 9.09 10.92 4.24
C SER A 126 9.89 12.19 3.94
N ASP A 127 11.23 12.09 3.74
CA ASP A 127 12.15 13.22 3.54
C ASP A 127 13.03 13.12 2.30
N GLY A 128 13.01 11.96 1.60
CA GLY A 128 13.85 11.66 0.43
C GLY A 128 15.31 11.35 0.75
N VAL A 129 15.67 11.25 2.03
CA VAL A 129 17.04 10.99 2.51
C VAL A 129 17.12 9.69 3.30
N ASN A 130 16.22 9.53 4.28
CA ASN A 130 16.14 8.35 5.13
C ASN A 130 15.11 7.38 4.55
N PHE A 131 15.57 6.21 4.12
CA PHE A 131 14.72 5.19 3.51
C PHE A 131 14.61 3.96 4.42
N PHE A 132 13.40 3.42 4.52
CA PHE A 132 13.03 2.29 5.38
C PHE A 132 12.43 1.17 4.53
N ARG A 133 13.01 -0.02 4.63
CA ARG A 133 12.69 -1.17 3.79
C ARG A 133 11.55 -1.97 4.37
N PHE A 134 10.63 -2.39 3.50
CA PHE A 134 9.66 -3.42 3.82
C PHE A 134 10.34 -4.76 4.15
N PRO A 135 9.83 -5.52 5.13
CA PRO A 135 10.43 -6.81 5.49
C PRO A 135 10.11 -7.85 4.41
N ALA A 136 10.96 -7.98 3.41
CA ALA A 136 10.84 -8.97 2.36
C ALA A 136 11.23 -10.35 2.86
N VAL A 137 10.49 -11.41 2.44
CA VAL A 137 10.76 -12.81 2.80
C VAL A 137 10.61 -13.71 1.58
N THR A 138 11.55 -14.63 1.38
CA THR A 138 11.52 -15.62 0.32
C THR A 138 11.62 -17.04 0.87
N ASN A 139 10.87 -17.97 0.24
CA ASN A 139 10.97 -19.42 0.44
C ASN A 139 11.49 -20.13 -0.82
N VAL A 140 12.03 -19.37 -1.78
CA VAL A 140 12.62 -19.93 -3.01
C VAL A 140 13.85 -20.76 -2.63
N GLN A 141 14.00 -21.93 -3.27
CA GLN A 141 15.13 -22.81 -3.04
C GLN A 141 16.48 -22.12 -3.39
N THR A 142 17.57 -22.50 -2.72
CA THR A 142 18.92 -22.00 -2.95
C THR A 142 19.93 -23.11 -3.21
N ASP A 143 19.44 -24.33 -3.51
CA ASP A 143 20.29 -25.48 -3.84
C ASP A 143 20.93 -25.33 -5.22
N GLU A 144 20.23 -24.66 -6.15
CA GLU A 144 20.66 -24.38 -7.50
C GLU A 144 20.23 -22.97 -7.93
N GLN A 145 21.15 -22.23 -8.59
CA GLN A 145 20.87 -20.92 -9.16
C GLN A 145 19.73 -20.98 -10.18
N LEU A 146 18.73 -20.13 -10.02
CA LEU A 146 17.76 -19.88 -11.08
C LEU A 146 18.46 -19.19 -12.26
N GLY A 147 18.51 -19.85 -13.42
CA GLY A 147 19.06 -19.23 -14.64
C GLY A 147 18.13 -18.15 -15.20
N ASN A 148 18.57 -17.44 -16.23
CA ASN A 148 17.83 -16.35 -16.89
C ASN A 148 16.43 -16.71 -17.43
N ALA A 149 16.13 -17.97 -17.58
CA ALA A 149 14.80 -18.51 -17.92
C ALA A 149 14.09 -19.13 -16.70
N GLY A 150 14.61 -18.86 -15.51
CA GLY A 150 14.04 -19.33 -14.26
C GLY A 150 12.66 -18.73 -14.01
N SER A 151 11.90 -19.39 -13.16
CA SER A 151 10.58 -18.90 -12.76
C SER A 151 10.29 -19.25 -11.31
N ILE A 152 9.51 -18.41 -10.65
CA ILE A 152 9.21 -18.45 -9.23
C ILE A 152 7.70 -18.61 -9.05
N ASP A 153 7.29 -19.42 -8.05
CA ASP A 153 5.92 -19.43 -7.56
C ASP A 153 5.69 -18.20 -6.67
N PRO A 154 4.78 -17.26 -7.03
CA PRO A 154 4.48 -16.10 -6.21
C PRO A 154 4.14 -16.42 -4.75
N ALA A 155 3.60 -17.60 -4.46
CA ALA A 155 3.30 -18.03 -3.09
C ALA A 155 4.56 -18.24 -2.22
N GLN A 156 5.75 -18.18 -2.80
CA GLN A 156 7.02 -18.24 -2.08
C GLN A 156 7.58 -16.86 -1.70
N LEU A 157 6.91 -15.77 -2.15
CA LEU A 157 7.39 -14.40 -2.01
C LEU A 157 6.48 -13.55 -1.13
N HIS A 158 7.06 -12.68 -0.32
CA HIS A 158 6.37 -11.64 0.45
C HIS A 158 7.17 -10.33 0.40
N ASN A 159 6.50 -9.21 0.17
CA ASN A 159 7.07 -7.87 0.14
C ASN A 159 8.25 -7.65 -0.84
N PHE A 160 8.22 -8.35 -1.98
CA PHE A 160 9.03 -8.01 -3.14
C PHE A 160 8.17 -7.29 -4.18
N ALA A 161 8.74 -6.31 -4.87
CA ALA A 161 8.03 -5.49 -5.86
C ALA A 161 7.45 -6.33 -7.00
N SER A 162 8.19 -7.31 -7.49
CA SER A 162 7.87 -8.15 -8.66
C SER A 162 7.27 -9.49 -8.24
N LYS A 163 6.17 -9.45 -7.53
CA LYS A 163 5.48 -10.70 -7.13
C LYS A 163 4.48 -11.18 -8.18
N TYR A 164 3.96 -10.30 -9.02
CA TYR A 164 2.90 -10.56 -9.98
C TYR A 164 3.31 -10.15 -11.39
N GLY A 165 2.65 -10.72 -12.39
CA GLY A 165 2.94 -10.43 -13.78
C GLY A 165 2.33 -9.13 -14.28
N ALA A 166 2.64 -8.75 -15.51
CA ALA A 166 2.25 -7.51 -16.16
C ALA A 166 0.79 -7.13 -15.91
N PHE A 167 0.53 -5.84 -15.69
CA PHE A 167 -0.76 -5.25 -15.31
C PHE A 167 -1.28 -5.60 -13.91
N TYR A 168 -0.55 -6.38 -13.12
CA TYR A 168 -0.92 -6.70 -11.74
C TYR A 168 0.13 -6.20 -10.77
N GLY A 169 -0.24 -5.21 -9.97
CA GLY A 169 0.64 -4.64 -8.95
C GLY A 169 0.72 -5.48 -7.69
N THR A 170 1.91 -5.52 -7.10
CA THR A 170 2.14 -6.05 -5.76
C THR A 170 1.80 -4.96 -4.75
N PRO A 171 0.78 -5.17 -3.88
CA PRO A 171 0.38 -4.19 -2.88
C PRO A 171 1.35 -4.16 -1.70
N PHE A 172 1.51 -2.96 -1.12
CA PHE A 172 2.31 -2.67 0.07
C PHE A 172 1.51 -1.88 1.10
N ASP A 173 1.54 -2.34 2.35
CA ASP A 173 0.87 -1.76 3.50
C ASP A 173 1.92 -1.15 4.43
N LEU A 174 1.86 0.16 4.67
CA LEU A 174 2.82 0.87 5.51
C LEU A 174 2.83 0.40 6.97
N ASP A 175 1.80 -0.31 7.40
CA ASP A 175 1.79 -0.96 8.72
C ASP A 175 2.90 -2.03 8.83
N GLU A 176 3.35 -2.61 7.72
CA GLU A 176 4.40 -3.64 7.70
C GLU A 176 5.82 -3.09 7.82
N VAL A 177 6.04 -1.79 7.63
CA VAL A 177 7.34 -1.16 7.85
C VAL A 177 7.54 -0.92 9.34
N GLU A 178 8.75 -1.22 9.85
CA GLU A 178 9.08 -0.96 11.25
C GLU A 178 8.98 0.54 11.58
N ASP A 179 8.41 0.86 12.75
CA ASP A 179 8.30 2.24 13.22
C ASP A 179 9.67 2.85 13.48
N ASN A 180 9.89 4.05 12.97
CA ASN A 180 11.13 4.79 13.13
C ASN A 180 10.85 6.30 13.28
N GLU A 181 11.58 6.97 14.15
CA GLU A 181 11.40 8.41 14.40
C GLU A 181 11.69 9.29 13.16
N LEU A 182 12.45 8.77 12.18
CA LEU A 182 12.75 9.45 10.92
C LEU A 182 11.77 9.12 9.80
N LEU A 183 10.77 8.25 10.04
CA LEU A 183 9.73 7.90 9.09
C LEU A 183 8.35 8.37 9.57
N ASP A 184 7.78 9.34 8.89
CA ASP A 184 6.38 9.68 9.03
C ASP A 184 5.54 8.87 8.01
N LYS A 185 4.98 7.74 8.46
CA LYS A 185 4.13 6.87 7.62
C LYS A 185 2.87 7.57 7.11
N ASN A 186 2.44 8.66 7.76
CA ASN A 186 1.31 9.46 7.29
C ASN A 186 1.72 10.53 6.26
N ARG A 187 2.99 10.56 5.86
CA ARG A 187 3.52 11.52 4.90
C ARG A 187 4.67 10.95 4.07
N VAL A 188 4.51 9.79 3.50
CA VAL A 188 5.52 9.18 2.61
C VAL A 188 5.55 9.94 1.28
N THR A 189 6.70 10.51 0.95
CA THR A 189 6.91 11.34 -0.24
C THR A 189 7.66 10.61 -1.36
N HIS A 190 8.39 9.53 -0.99
CA HIS A 190 9.20 8.75 -1.92
C HIS A 190 9.00 7.25 -1.70
N VAL A 191 8.93 6.51 -2.79
CA VAL A 191 9.07 5.06 -2.85
C VAL A 191 10.33 4.76 -3.63
N ARG A 192 11.23 3.95 -3.07
CA ARG A 192 12.45 3.51 -3.74
C ARG A 192 12.43 1.99 -3.94
N LEU A 193 12.73 1.58 -5.15
CA LEU A 193 12.97 0.18 -5.48
C LEU A 193 14.48 -0.04 -5.54
N VAL A 194 14.90 -1.19 -5.03
CA VAL A 194 16.31 -1.62 -5.06
C VAL A 194 16.33 -3.01 -5.65
N ASP A 195 16.92 -3.14 -6.82
CA ASP A 195 17.02 -4.43 -7.51
C ASP A 195 17.68 -5.49 -6.63
N VAL A 196 17.14 -6.70 -6.68
CA VAL A 196 17.73 -7.89 -6.07
C VAL A 196 18.61 -8.57 -7.10
N VAL A 197 19.91 -8.65 -6.85
CA VAL A 197 20.85 -9.31 -7.79
C VAL A 197 20.46 -10.74 -8.08
N GLY A 198 19.86 -11.45 -7.12
CA GLY A 198 19.35 -12.82 -7.32
C GLY A 198 20.41 -13.91 -7.38
N ASN A 199 21.67 -13.55 -7.36
CA ASN A 199 22.78 -14.50 -7.37
C ASN A 199 22.97 -15.15 -5.98
N ILE A 200 23.04 -16.48 -5.93
CA ILE A 200 23.24 -17.24 -4.68
C ILE A 200 24.70 -17.30 -4.21
N ASP A 201 25.67 -16.86 -5.04
CA ASP A 201 27.07 -16.76 -4.62
C ASP A 201 27.19 -15.72 -3.48
N PRO A 202 27.77 -16.07 -2.33
CA PRO A 202 27.93 -15.15 -1.19
C PRO A 202 28.61 -13.82 -1.52
N GLU A 203 29.40 -13.74 -2.59
CA GLU A 203 30.07 -12.51 -3.02
C GLU A 203 29.07 -11.47 -3.55
N TYR A 204 27.94 -11.91 -4.13
CA TYR A 204 26.93 -11.05 -4.79
C TYR A 204 25.53 -11.19 -4.18
N ALA A 205 25.33 -12.16 -3.29
CA ALA A 205 24.02 -12.52 -2.77
C ALA A 205 23.36 -11.38 -1.99
N ASN A 206 22.07 -11.18 -2.25
CA ASN A 206 21.20 -10.41 -1.37
C ASN A 206 20.50 -11.35 -0.37
N TYR A 207 20.08 -10.77 0.74
CA TYR A 207 19.44 -11.50 1.83
C TYR A 207 18.09 -10.89 2.16
N ASP A 208 17.11 -11.75 2.45
CA ASP A 208 15.80 -11.34 2.93
C ASP A 208 15.85 -10.84 4.40
N SER A 209 14.72 -10.37 4.94
CA SER A 209 14.64 -9.84 6.31
C SER A 209 14.92 -10.88 7.39
N LYS A 210 14.99 -12.16 7.04
CA LYS A 210 15.28 -13.28 7.94
C LYS A 210 16.69 -13.85 7.75
N GLY A 211 17.45 -13.27 6.83
CA GLY A 211 18.81 -13.68 6.51
C GLY A 211 18.90 -14.88 5.55
N HIS A 212 17.81 -15.22 4.85
CA HIS A 212 17.86 -16.21 3.77
C HIS A 212 18.41 -15.57 2.51
N VAL A 213 19.26 -16.31 1.79
CA VAL A 213 19.73 -15.90 0.46
C VAL A 213 18.55 -15.83 -0.49
N ILE A 214 18.49 -14.77 -1.30
CA ILE A 214 17.47 -14.60 -2.34
C ILE A 214 18.00 -15.21 -3.63
N ASN A 215 17.20 -16.11 -4.23
CA ASN A 215 17.49 -16.74 -5.51
C ASN A 215 16.44 -16.25 -6.53
N ASP A 216 16.90 -15.57 -7.53
CA ASP A 216 16.13 -14.88 -8.57
C ASP A 216 16.73 -15.24 -9.92
N PRO A 217 16.05 -15.14 -11.06
CA PRO A 217 16.63 -15.41 -12.37
C PRO A 217 17.90 -14.61 -12.65
N TRP A 218 19.05 -15.28 -12.64
CA TRP A 218 20.36 -14.68 -12.85
C TRP A 218 21.31 -15.65 -13.57
N PRO A 219 22.24 -15.20 -14.47
CA PRO A 219 22.43 -13.83 -14.88
C PRO A 219 21.47 -13.41 -16.02
N THR A 220 20.98 -12.19 -15.96
CA THR A 220 20.16 -11.58 -16.99
C THR A 220 20.95 -10.62 -17.90
N GLY A 221 22.16 -10.92 -18.25
CA GLY A 221 23.19 -10.08 -18.90
C GLY A 221 22.80 -9.40 -20.23
N PHE A 222 21.65 -8.74 -20.24
CA PHE A 222 21.07 -7.98 -21.35
C PHE A 222 21.00 -6.51 -20.98
N ASN A 223 20.71 -5.63 -21.94
CA ASN A 223 20.42 -4.23 -21.65
C ASN A 223 19.14 -4.00 -20.79
N SER A 224 18.29 -5.03 -20.72
CA SER A 224 17.10 -5.09 -19.86
C SER A 224 17.30 -5.98 -18.63
N SER A 225 18.49 -5.96 -18.04
CA SER A 225 18.77 -6.74 -16.82
C SER A 225 18.23 -6.08 -15.56
N GLY A 226 18.02 -6.90 -14.54
CA GLY A 226 17.44 -6.52 -13.25
C GLY A 226 15.95 -6.18 -13.36
N MET A 227 15.35 -5.81 -12.26
CA MET A 227 13.92 -5.52 -12.18
C MET A 227 13.48 -4.49 -13.22
N ASP A 228 12.41 -4.82 -13.93
CA ASP A 228 11.77 -4.01 -14.98
C ASP A 228 10.57 -3.24 -14.40
N LEU A 229 10.80 -1.99 -13.97
CA LEU A 229 9.75 -1.14 -13.37
C LEU A 229 8.80 -0.56 -14.43
N ASP A 230 7.49 -0.83 -14.27
CA ASP A 230 6.41 -0.29 -15.10
C ASP A 230 5.72 0.92 -14.43
N ALA A 231 5.26 0.79 -13.17
CA ALA A 231 4.55 1.87 -12.48
C ALA A 231 4.51 1.70 -10.96
N VAL A 232 4.17 2.79 -10.26
CA VAL A 232 3.72 2.75 -8.86
C VAL A 232 2.38 3.46 -8.73
N GLY A 233 1.34 2.69 -8.39
CA GLY A 233 -0.02 3.18 -8.15
C GLY A 233 -0.27 3.45 -6.67
N VAL A 234 -0.93 4.56 -6.37
CA VAL A 234 -1.25 5.02 -5.01
C VAL A 234 -2.70 4.73 -4.67
N ILE A 235 -2.94 4.18 -3.49
CA ILE A 235 -4.26 3.83 -2.96
C ILE A 235 -4.70 4.87 -1.93
N HIS A 236 -3.79 5.26 -1.03
CA HIS A 236 -4.06 6.24 0.00
C HIS A 236 -3.10 7.42 -0.12
N ASP A 237 -3.59 8.61 -0.47
CA ASP A 237 -2.81 9.85 -0.47
C ASP A 237 -3.53 10.99 0.26
N LEU A 238 -2.77 12.02 0.64
CA LEU A 238 -3.32 13.15 1.39
C LEU A 238 -4.26 14.05 0.56
N ALA A 239 -4.23 13.99 -0.78
CA ALA A 239 -5.15 14.75 -1.63
C ALA A 239 -6.55 14.12 -1.67
N HIS A 240 -6.62 12.79 -1.52
CA HIS A 240 -7.85 12.00 -1.48
C HIS A 240 -8.13 11.47 -0.07
N TYR A 241 -7.48 12.10 0.95
CA TYR A 241 -7.76 11.79 2.36
C TYR A 241 -9.22 12.15 2.66
N ASP A 242 -10.10 11.18 2.55
CA ASP A 242 -11.43 11.29 3.11
C ASP A 242 -11.25 11.39 4.63
N VAL A 243 -11.57 12.58 5.18
CA VAL A 243 -11.84 12.67 6.62
C VAL A 243 -12.86 11.56 6.87
N PRO A 244 -12.54 10.52 7.66
CA PRO A 244 -13.45 9.42 7.85
C PRO A 244 -14.79 10.02 8.20
N GLU A 245 -15.79 9.88 7.32
CA GLU A 245 -17.17 10.17 7.70
C GLU A 245 -17.35 9.35 8.97
N ASN A 246 -17.37 10.06 10.10
CA ASN A 246 -17.66 9.42 11.38
C ASN A 246 -18.83 8.50 11.11
N GLU A 247 -18.64 7.17 11.21
CA GLU A 247 -19.70 6.19 10.93
C GLU A 247 -20.97 6.77 11.51
N THR A 248 -21.86 7.22 10.63
CA THR A 248 -22.94 8.12 11.01
C THR A 248 -23.90 7.31 11.86
N ILE A 249 -23.89 7.55 13.16
CA ILE A 249 -24.97 7.06 14.00
C ILE A 249 -26.28 7.64 13.48
N ALA A 250 -27.26 6.79 13.31
CA ALA A 250 -28.57 7.23 12.83
C ALA A 250 -29.23 8.09 13.90
N VAL A 251 -29.08 9.42 13.78
CA VAL A 251 -29.70 10.38 14.70
C VAL A 251 -30.75 11.20 13.98
N ALA A 252 -31.97 11.15 14.45
CA ALA A 252 -33.04 12.04 14.06
C ALA A 252 -33.41 13.00 15.22
N VAL A 253 -33.62 14.28 14.89
CA VAL A 253 -34.08 15.29 15.83
C VAL A 253 -35.35 15.92 15.27
N TYR A 254 -36.45 15.81 16.02
CA TYR A 254 -37.77 16.32 15.59
C TYR A 254 -38.66 16.73 16.77
N PRO A 255 -39.63 17.66 16.53
CA PRO A 255 -39.81 18.41 15.31
C PRO A 255 -38.69 19.43 15.08
N ASN A 256 -38.40 19.75 13.84
CA ASN A 256 -37.53 20.87 13.49
C ASN A 256 -38.23 21.64 12.33
N PRO A 257 -38.71 22.84 12.58
CA PRO A 257 -38.61 23.66 13.79
C PRO A 257 -39.30 23.10 15.04
N ALA A 258 -38.65 23.32 16.19
CA ALA A 258 -39.18 22.94 17.52
C ALA A 258 -39.83 24.13 18.20
N LYS A 259 -40.94 23.88 18.97
CA LYS A 259 -41.50 24.88 19.90
C LYS A 259 -40.95 24.65 21.31
N ASP A 260 -41.68 23.95 22.14
CA ASP A 260 -41.29 23.77 23.56
C ASP A 260 -40.45 22.54 23.80
N ARG A 261 -40.46 21.54 22.89
CA ARG A 261 -39.76 20.29 23.03
C ARG A 261 -39.23 19.79 21.72
N MET A 262 -38.11 19.07 21.79
CA MET A 262 -37.61 18.24 20.70
C MET A 262 -37.35 16.82 21.18
N THR A 263 -37.41 15.84 20.27
CA THR A 263 -37.09 14.45 20.52
C THR A 263 -35.84 14.10 19.72
N VAL A 264 -34.88 13.47 20.39
CA VAL A 264 -33.68 12.89 19.79
C VAL A 264 -33.87 11.40 19.72
N LYS A 265 -33.90 10.86 18.50
CA LYS A 265 -33.93 9.41 18.27
C LYS A 265 -32.54 8.95 17.86
N ALA A 266 -31.91 8.14 18.72
CA ALA A 266 -30.63 7.48 18.49
C ALA A 266 -30.62 6.15 19.27
N GLU A 267 -29.97 5.14 18.74
CA GLU A 267 -29.70 3.92 19.50
C GLU A 267 -28.61 4.19 20.56
N ASN A 268 -28.75 3.60 21.73
CA ASN A 268 -27.79 3.76 22.84
C ASN A 268 -27.41 5.22 23.15
N LEU A 269 -28.44 6.13 23.19
CA LEU A 269 -28.23 7.56 23.49
C LEU A 269 -27.51 7.71 24.84
N GLN A 270 -26.42 8.47 24.85
CA GLN A 270 -25.60 8.76 26.02
C GLN A 270 -25.79 10.18 26.53
N SER A 271 -25.78 11.18 25.63
CA SER A 271 -25.98 12.59 25.98
C SER A 271 -26.49 13.41 24.82
N VAL A 272 -27.21 14.49 25.16
CA VAL A 272 -27.64 15.56 24.25
C VAL A 272 -27.16 16.88 24.83
N GLU A 273 -26.39 17.62 24.07
CA GLU A 273 -25.91 18.96 24.43
C GLU A 273 -26.45 19.97 23.42
N VAL A 274 -26.97 21.08 23.90
CA VAL A 274 -27.55 22.16 23.08
C VAL A 274 -26.66 23.40 23.18
N TYR A 275 -26.23 23.90 22.01
CA TYR A 275 -25.39 25.08 21.90
C TYR A 275 -26.10 26.16 21.13
N ASN A 276 -25.89 27.44 21.56
CA ASN A 276 -26.36 28.57 20.79
C ASN A 276 -25.43 28.90 19.60
N LEU A 277 -25.79 29.93 18.80
CA LEU A 277 -25.03 30.32 17.60
C LEU A 277 -23.56 30.71 17.85
N VAL A 278 -23.24 31.17 19.07
CA VAL A 278 -21.86 31.56 19.44
C VAL A 278 -21.08 30.40 20.07
N GLY A 279 -21.64 29.17 20.03
CA GLY A 279 -20.97 27.96 20.55
C GLY A 279 -21.02 27.81 22.07
N GLN A 280 -21.85 28.57 22.76
CA GLN A 280 -22.04 28.43 24.20
C GLN A 280 -23.00 27.29 24.50
N LEU A 281 -22.61 26.38 25.39
CA LEU A 281 -23.47 25.35 25.92
C LEU A 281 -24.59 25.94 26.74
N VAL A 282 -25.86 25.70 26.33
CA VAL A 282 -27.06 26.27 27.00
C VAL A 282 -27.88 25.23 27.73
N MET A 283 -27.70 23.93 27.36
CA MET A 283 -28.43 22.85 27.97
C MET A 283 -27.74 21.49 27.77
N THR A 284 -27.93 20.56 28.70
CA THR A 284 -27.55 19.15 28.62
C THR A 284 -28.68 18.25 29.04
N SER A 285 -28.83 17.09 28.40
CA SER A 285 -29.81 16.07 28.74
C SER A 285 -29.24 14.68 28.48
N ALA A 286 -29.58 13.72 29.33
CA ALA A 286 -29.35 12.29 29.07
C ALA A 286 -30.64 11.59 28.57
N LEU A 287 -31.73 12.34 28.43
CA LEU A 287 -33.03 11.84 27.99
C LEU A 287 -33.29 12.19 26.53
N PRO A 288 -34.01 11.35 25.79
CA PRO A 288 -34.31 11.57 24.39
C PRO A 288 -35.27 12.75 24.15
N ILE A 289 -36.04 13.17 25.17
CA ILE A 289 -36.94 14.34 25.09
C ILE A 289 -36.27 15.51 25.79
N VAL A 290 -36.03 16.56 25.05
CA VAL A 290 -35.34 17.78 25.50
C VAL A 290 -36.35 18.90 25.55
N ASP A 291 -36.54 19.51 26.72
CA ASP A 291 -37.41 20.66 26.92
C ASP A 291 -36.65 21.94 26.52
N MET A 292 -37.19 22.66 25.57
CA MET A 292 -36.61 23.91 25.03
C MET A 292 -37.44 25.15 25.38
N SER A 293 -38.44 25.01 26.25
CA SER A 293 -39.36 26.08 26.57
C SER A 293 -38.69 27.36 27.08
N ASP A 294 -37.60 27.22 27.85
CA ASP A 294 -36.83 28.33 28.39
C ASP A 294 -35.81 28.99 27.43
N LEU A 295 -35.67 28.40 26.21
CA LEU A 295 -34.76 28.92 25.21
C LEU A 295 -35.44 29.95 24.31
N ASN A 296 -34.72 31.01 23.98
CA ASN A 296 -35.19 32.02 23.05
C ASN A 296 -35.36 31.42 21.61
N GLN A 297 -36.22 32.04 20.82
CA GLN A 297 -36.32 31.73 19.40
C GLN A 297 -34.98 31.95 18.71
N GLY A 298 -34.60 30.99 17.87
CA GLY A 298 -33.33 31.06 17.16
C GLY A 298 -32.82 29.74 16.65
N ILE A 299 -31.58 29.71 16.16
CA ILE A 299 -30.89 28.52 15.68
C ILE A 299 -30.01 28.00 16.82
N TYR A 300 -30.08 26.68 17.00
CA TYR A 300 -29.28 25.93 17.97
C TYR A 300 -28.57 24.76 17.29
N PHE A 301 -27.41 24.40 17.82
CA PHE A 301 -26.69 23.19 17.43
C PHE A 301 -26.85 22.16 18.54
N VAL A 302 -27.39 21.00 18.17
CA VAL A 302 -27.65 19.88 19.08
C VAL A 302 -26.61 18.82 18.82
N ARG A 303 -25.69 18.65 19.77
CA ARG A 303 -24.68 17.60 19.77
C ARG A 303 -25.26 16.37 20.48
N VAL A 304 -25.31 15.27 19.76
CA VAL A 304 -25.82 13.99 20.25
C VAL A 304 -24.68 13.00 20.33
N THR A 305 -24.45 12.42 21.51
CA THR A 305 -23.52 11.33 21.72
C THR A 305 -24.30 10.04 21.91
N ALA A 306 -24.02 9.05 21.08
CA ALA A 306 -24.61 7.72 21.13
C ALA A 306 -23.58 6.70 20.62
N GLU A 307 -23.53 5.51 21.20
CA GLU A 307 -22.58 4.43 20.84
C GLU A 307 -21.12 4.88 20.90
N GLY A 308 -20.75 5.83 21.77
CA GLY A 308 -19.40 6.40 21.85
C GLY A 308 -19.04 7.38 20.71
N LYS A 309 -19.97 7.67 19.82
CA LYS A 309 -19.82 8.59 18.68
C LYS A 309 -20.65 9.84 18.89
N THR A 310 -20.27 10.92 18.21
CA THR A 310 -20.92 12.24 18.36
C THR A 310 -21.32 12.79 17.00
N ILE A 311 -22.57 13.26 16.88
CA ILE A 311 -23.09 13.97 15.70
C ILE A 311 -23.73 15.29 16.12
N THR A 312 -23.64 16.33 15.28
CA THR A 312 -24.27 17.62 15.51
C THR A 312 -25.37 17.88 14.48
N LYS A 313 -26.56 18.26 14.95
CA LYS A 313 -27.72 18.63 14.12
C LYS A 313 -28.11 20.08 14.39
N ARG A 314 -28.51 20.81 13.33
CA ARG A 314 -29.07 22.14 13.43
C ARG A 314 -30.57 22.05 13.73
N VAL A 315 -31.03 22.77 14.75
CA VAL A 315 -32.43 22.88 15.16
C VAL A 315 -32.86 24.34 15.18
N VAL A 316 -34.07 24.62 14.69
CA VAL A 316 -34.68 25.95 14.75
C VAL A 316 -35.70 25.96 15.87
N LYS A 317 -35.56 26.83 16.86
CA LYS A 317 -36.55 27.10 17.94
C LYS A 317 -37.46 28.24 17.49
N GLN A 318 -38.79 27.96 17.52
CA GLN A 318 -39.86 28.93 17.26
C GLN A 318 -40.57 29.38 18.52
#